data_168174c2dd5e2b77b176b666f9639f57
#
_entry.id   168174c2dd5e2b77b176b666f9639f57
#
_cell.length_a   1.000
_cell.length_b   1.000
_cell.length_c   1.000
_cell.angle_alpha   90.00
_cell.angle_beta   90.00
_cell.angle_gamma   90.00
#
_symmetry.space_group_name_H-M   'P 1'
#
loop_
_entity.id
_entity.type
_entity.pdbx_description
1 polymer ?
#
loop_
_entity_poly.entity_id
_entity_poly.type
_entity_poly.pdbx_seq_one_letter_code
_entity_poly.pdbx_strand_id
1 'polypeptide(L)'
;MSIYALADLHLSLSCPDKSMEVFGLSWGDYISRVRENWENTVKETDTVLIPGDISWATYINKAEEDFRFISDLPGRKLLSRGNHDYWWTTIKKMEEFLAEKGFTDMEFVRTNVIPVEDAVVTGTRGWMIETKESIEGSENKKIYEREKLRIKMCIDALNEADPEHAKKHIFMIHYPPVTAKKDFTEFARMMAEGGVDICVYGHLHGNGIRAGYNGVERGIRYALTSCDSLNFRPLLLEWENGGSSPAHSSP
;
A
#
# COMPACT_ATOMS: atom_id res chain seq x y z
N MET A 1 -12.87 6.73 13.79
CA MET A 1 -11.94 5.75 13.20
C MET A 1 -11.03 6.47 12.24
N SER A 2 -9.76 6.10 12.21
CA SER A 2 -8.75 6.74 11.35
C SER A 2 -8.15 5.71 10.41
N ILE A 3 -7.64 6.16 9.27
CA ILE A 3 -6.93 5.30 8.32
C ILE A 3 -5.45 5.67 8.34
N TYR A 4 -4.61 4.67 8.52
CA TYR A 4 -3.16 4.80 8.50
C TYR A 4 -2.56 4.00 7.34
N ALA A 5 -1.29 4.27 7.01
CA ALA A 5 -0.55 3.47 6.05
C ALA A 5 0.90 3.24 6.53
N LEU A 6 1.41 2.02 6.35
CA LEU A 6 2.80 1.63 6.61
C LEU A 6 3.16 0.43 5.72
N ALA A 7 3.98 0.64 4.70
CA ALA A 7 4.44 -0.39 3.78
C ALA A 7 5.80 -0.97 4.19
N ASP A 8 6.19 -2.03 3.51
CA ASP A 8 7.55 -2.56 3.53
C ASP A 8 8.01 -2.99 4.93
N LEU A 9 7.17 -3.71 5.64
CA LEU A 9 7.48 -4.22 6.98
C LEU A 9 8.65 -5.21 6.95
N HIS A 10 8.83 -5.91 5.83
CA HIS A 10 9.92 -6.86 5.62
C HIS A 10 10.15 -7.77 6.83
N LEU A 11 9.05 -8.26 7.41
CA LEU A 11 9.12 -9.13 8.57
C LEU A 11 9.90 -10.41 8.24
N SER A 12 10.72 -10.84 9.19
CA SER A 12 11.57 -12.02 9.07
C SER A 12 11.52 -12.91 10.31
N LEU A 13 10.45 -12.82 11.12
CA LEU A 13 10.26 -13.68 12.29
C LEU A 13 10.18 -15.14 11.88
N SER A 14 9.54 -15.41 10.74
CA SER A 14 9.45 -16.74 10.11
C SER A 14 10.74 -17.18 9.40
N CYS A 15 11.68 -16.28 9.15
CA CYS A 15 12.97 -16.53 8.47
C CYS A 15 14.06 -15.58 8.96
N PRO A 16 14.59 -15.77 10.19
CA PRO A 16 15.49 -14.82 10.86
C PRO A 16 16.81 -14.54 10.11
N ASP A 17 17.21 -15.42 9.23
CA ASP A 17 18.38 -15.25 8.35
C ASP A 17 18.20 -14.16 7.29
N LYS A 18 16.98 -13.64 7.11
CA LYS A 18 16.65 -12.57 6.18
C LYS A 18 16.31 -11.23 6.86
N SER A 19 16.81 -11.00 8.07
CA SER A 19 16.55 -9.75 8.78
C SER A 19 17.05 -8.53 8.00
N MET A 20 16.24 -7.46 7.98
CA MET A 20 16.63 -6.18 7.39
C MET A 20 17.76 -5.47 8.14
N GLU A 21 18.12 -5.90 9.34
CA GLU A 21 19.22 -5.32 10.12
C GLU A 21 20.58 -5.41 9.40
N VAL A 22 20.73 -6.33 8.44
CA VAL A 22 21.94 -6.43 7.58
C VAL A 22 22.15 -5.18 6.71
N PHE A 23 21.11 -4.38 6.48
CA PHE A 23 21.19 -3.13 5.71
C PHE A 23 21.63 -1.90 6.52
N GLY A 24 21.98 -2.10 7.79
CA GLY A 24 22.63 -1.10 8.63
C GLY A 24 21.77 -0.58 9.78
N LEU A 25 22.35 0.39 10.51
CA LEU A 25 21.79 0.88 11.77
C LEU A 25 20.38 1.48 11.67
N SER A 26 19.97 1.96 10.50
CA SER A 26 18.61 2.47 10.28
C SER A 26 17.54 1.40 10.51
N TRP A 27 17.89 0.13 10.29
CA TRP A 27 17.02 -1.03 10.49
C TRP A 27 17.26 -1.75 11.83
N GLY A 28 18.18 -1.25 12.66
CA GLY A 28 18.45 -1.85 13.98
C GLY A 28 17.17 -1.92 14.82
N ASP A 29 16.88 -3.12 15.37
CA ASP A 29 15.70 -3.41 16.20
C ASP A 29 14.36 -2.91 15.58
N TYR A 30 14.26 -2.98 14.26
CA TYR A 30 13.12 -2.40 13.53
C TYR A 30 11.78 -3.04 13.89
N ILE A 31 11.76 -4.32 14.22
CA ILE A 31 10.55 -5.06 14.59
C ILE A 31 9.96 -4.48 15.89
N SER A 32 10.78 -4.27 16.92
CA SER A 32 10.33 -3.63 18.17
C SER A 32 9.88 -2.20 17.94
N ARG A 33 10.58 -1.44 17.09
CA ARG A 33 10.22 -0.07 16.73
C ARG A 33 8.89 0.01 15.97
N VAL A 34 8.62 -0.94 15.05
CA VAL A 34 7.32 -1.05 14.39
C VAL A 34 6.23 -1.30 15.43
N ARG A 35 6.42 -2.28 16.33
CA ARG A 35 5.44 -2.60 17.37
C ARG A 35 5.15 -1.40 18.26
N GLU A 36 6.18 -0.80 18.87
CA GLU A 36 6.03 0.31 19.77
C GLU A 36 5.34 1.52 19.11
N ASN A 37 5.79 1.90 17.91
CA ASN A 37 5.21 3.03 17.18
C ASN A 37 3.77 2.77 16.74
N TRP A 38 3.46 1.53 16.35
CA TRP A 38 2.11 1.14 15.94
C TRP A 38 1.15 1.18 17.14
N GLU A 39 1.49 0.52 18.25
CA GLU A 39 0.68 0.49 19.48
C GLU A 39 0.47 1.90 20.07
N ASN A 40 1.45 2.78 19.95
CA ASN A 40 1.33 4.19 20.38
C ASN A 40 0.52 5.08 19.43
N THR A 41 0.19 4.60 18.22
CA THR A 41 -0.40 5.44 17.18
C THR A 41 -1.80 4.96 16.77
N VAL A 42 -1.97 3.65 16.60
CA VAL A 42 -3.18 3.01 16.06
C VAL A 42 -4.06 2.48 17.18
N LYS A 43 -5.37 2.62 17.06
CA LYS A 43 -6.37 2.08 17.98
C LYS A 43 -7.04 0.85 17.36
N GLU A 44 -7.68 0.04 18.20
CA GLU A 44 -8.44 -1.15 17.77
C GLU A 44 -9.52 -0.84 16.71
N THR A 45 -10.04 0.37 16.72
CA THR A 45 -11.09 0.81 15.78
C THR A 45 -10.55 1.34 14.46
N ASP A 46 -9.24 1.52 14.33
CA ASP A 46 -8.62 2.12 13.15
C ASP A 46 -8.31 1.07 12.07
N THR A 47 -8.01 1.52 10.86
CA THR A 47 -7.58 0.66 9.76
C THR A 47 -6.18 1.05 9.30
N VAL A 48 -5.32 0.07 9.06
CA VAL A 48 -3.97 0.27 8.53
C VAL A 48 -3.81 -0.38 7.16
N LEU A 49 -3.41 0.42 6.19
CA LEU A 49 -3.10 -0.01 4.83
C LEU A 49 -1.63 -0.43 4.75
N ILE A 50 -1.36 -1.64 4.25
CA ILE A 50 0.00 -2.16 4.09
C ILE A 50 0.28 -2.42 2.61
N PRO A 51 0.85 -1.43 1.88
CA PRO A 51 1.07 -1.50 0.43
C PRO A 51 2.24 -2.40 0.01
N GLY A 52 2.29 -3.63 0.53
CA GLY A 52 3.24 -4.67 0.10
C GLY A 52 4.54 -4.75 0.88
N ASP A 53 5.34 -5.73 0.50
CA ASP A 53 6.60 -6.15 1.11
C ASP A 53 6.46 -6.41 2.61
N ILE A 54 5.55 -7.33 2.92
CA ILE A 54 5.09 -7.63 4.28
C ILE A 54 6.05 -8.60 4.97
N SER A 55 6.40 -9.69 4.29
CA SER A 55 7.18 -10.79 4.86
C SER A 55 8.18 -11.38 3.87
N TRP A 56 9.36 -11.75 4.36
CA TRP A 56 10.39 -12.48 3.61
C TRP A 56 10.12 -13.97 3.44
N ALA A 57 9.01 -14.48 3.97
CA ALA A 57 8.63 -15.87 3.77
C ALA A 57 8.46 -16.20 2.28
N THR A 58 8.85 -17.41 1.88
CA THR A 58 8.71 -17.85 0.49
C THR A 58 7.32 -18.43 0.21
N TYR A 59 6.68 -19.02 1.22
CA TYR A 59 5.39 -19.67 1.12
C TYR A 59 4.46 -19.20 2.24
N ILE A 60 3.15 -19.09 1.96
CA ILE A 60 2.16 -18.59 2.92
C ILE A 60 2.12 -19.39 4.23
N ASN A 61 2.23 -20.72 4.15
CA ASN A 61 2.28 -21.60 5.32
C ASN A 61 3.56 -21.49 6.14
N LYS A 62 4.54 -20.69 5.70
CA LYS A 62 5.78 -20.37 6.41
C LYS A 62 5.81 -18.94 6.93
N ALA A 63 4.76 -18.15 6.68
CA ALA A 63 4.66 -16.76 7.10
C ALA A 63 3.91 -16.59 8.43
N GLU A 64 3.58 -17.67 9.14
CA GLU A 64 2.69 -17.63 10.30
C GLU A 64 3.14 -16.65 11.40
N GLU A 65 4.43 -16.67 11.77
CA GLU A 65 4.95 -15.81 12.83
C GLU A 65 4.89 -14.32 12.44
N ASP A 66 5.14 -14.01 11.16
CA ASP A 66 5.04 -12.65 10.64
C ASP A 66 3.59 -12.16 10.63
N PHE A 67 2.65 -13.02 10.22
CA PHE A 67 1.22 -12.70 10.24
C PHE A 67 0.68 -12.59 11.67
N ARG A 68 1.16 -13.44 12.59
CA ARG A 68 0.82 -13.36 14.01
C ARG A 68 1.28 -12.02 14.60
N PHE A 69 2.52 -11.61 14.28
CA PHE A 69 3.01 -10.30 14.70
C PHE A 69 2.09 -9.16 14.25
N ILE A 70 1.61 -9.19 13.00
CA ILE A 70 0.69 -8.16 12.48
C ILE A 70 -0.69 -8.27 13.15
N SER A 71 -1.21 -9.49 13.38
CA SER A 71 -2.50 -9.70 14.04
C SER A 71 -2.51 -9.23 15.49
N ASP A 72 -1.37 -9.37 16.20
CA ASP A 72 -1.23 -8.90 17.58
C ASP A 72 -1.24 -7.36 17.69
N LEU A 73 -1.04 -6.63 16.59
CA LEU A 73 -1.09 -5.17 16.57
C LEU A 73 -2.53 -4.66 16.47
N PRO A 74 -2.89 -3.52 17.08
CA PRO A 74 -4.25 -3.00 17.05
C PRO A 74 -4.71 -2.57 15.65
N GLY A 75 -6.01 -2.60 15.43
CA GLY A 75 -6.70 -2.14 14.23
C GLY A 75 -6.86 -3.20 13.15
N ARG A 76 -7.73 -2.94 12.17
CA ARG A 76 -7.94 -3.76 10.96
C ARG A 76 -6.80 -3.51 9.97
N LYS A 77 -6.32 -4.55 9.29
CA LYS A 77 -5.21 -4.45 8.34
C LYS A 77 -5.66 -4.81 6.93
N LEU A 78 -5.40 -3.93 5.96
CA LEU A 78 -5.60 -4.19 4.55
C LEU A 78 -4.25 -4.40 3.88
N LEU A 79 -4.04 -5.59 3.34
CA LEU A 79 -2.77 -6.07 2.84
C LEU A 79 -2.76 -6.11 1.32
N SER A 80 -1.83 -5.43 0.65
CA SER A 80 -1.59 -5.63 -0.77
C SER A 80 -0.22 -6.24 -1.04
N ARG A 81 0.02 -6.67 -2.29
CA ARG A 81 1.25 -7.38 -2.66
C ARG A 81 2.38 -6.43 -2.98
N GLY A 82 3.60 -6.71 -2.45
CA GLY A 82 4.85 -6.15 -2.91
C GLY A 82 5.66 -7.08 -3.83
N ASN A 83 6.88 -6.73 -4.13
CA ASN A 83 7.75 -7.55 -4.98
C ASN A 83 8.48 -8.66 -4.22
N HIS A 84 8.67 -8.51 -2.93
CA HIS A 84 9.29 -9.50 -2.06
C HIS A 84 8.28 -10.44 -1.38
N ASP A 85 6.97 -10.24 -1.56
CA ASP A 85 5.95 -11.14 -1.05
C ASP A 85 5.86 -12.41 -1.92
N TYR A 86 6.89 -13.25 -1.85
CA TYR A 86 6.96 -14.51 -2.60
C TYR A 86 5.90 -15.53 -2.16
N TRP A 87 5.44 -15.43 -0.91
CA TRP A 87 4.37 -16.22 -0.32
C TRP A 87 2.99 -15.93 -0.94
N TRP A 88 2.84 -14.80 -1.64
CA TRP A 88 1.57 -14.39 -2.24
C TRP A 88 1.09 -15.39 -3.29
N THR A 89 -0.10 -15.93 -3.09
CA THR A 89 -0.71 -16.95 -3.94
C THR A 89 -2.13 -16.54 -4.38
N THR A 90 -3.05 -17.49 -4.53
CA THR A 90 -4.45 -17.15 -4.83
C THR A 90 -5.14 -16.58 -3.59
N ILE A 91 -6.07 -15.64 -3.79
CA ILE A 91 -6.83 -15.05 -2.67
C ILE A 91 -7.44 -16.13 -1.81
N LYS A 92 -8.12 -17.10 -2.41
CA LYS A 92 -8.75 -18.22 -1.70
C LYS A 92 -7.77 -18.93 -0.73
N LYS A 93 -6.57 -19.28 -1.18
CA LYS A 93 -5.57 -19.95 -0.33
C LYS A 93 -5.07 -19.06 0.81
N MET A 94 -4.96 -17.77 0.56
CA MET A 94 -4.53 -16.82 1.57
C MET A 94 -5.63 -16.58 2.62
N GLU A 95 -6.89 -16.47 2.19
CA GLU A 95 -8.05 -16.39 3.09
C GLU A 95 -8.23 -17.67 3.91
N GLU A 96 -8.05 -18.85 3.30
CA GLU A 96 -8.05 -20.13 4.01
C GLU A 96 -6.95 -20.18 5.10
N PHE A 97 -5.76 -19.66 4.80
CA PHE A 97 -4.68 -19.55 5.78
C PHE A 97 -5.03 -18.60 6.93
N LEU A 98 -5.58 -17.40 6.66
CA LEU A 98 -6.02 -16.49 7.71
C LEU A 98 -7.07 -17.15 8.61
N ALA A 99 -8.07 -17.80 8.02
CA ALA A 99 -9.15 -18.48 8.76
C ALA A 99 -8.61 -19.64 9.61
N GLU A 100 -7.69 -20.47 9.07
CA GLU A 100 -7.07 -21.59 9.79
C GLU A 100 -6.28 -21.11 11.02
N LYS A 101 -5.60 -19.95 10.89
CA LYS A 101 -4.75 -19.38 11.95
C LYS A 101 -5.52 -18.45 12.90
N GLY A 102 -6.77 -18.15 12.61
CA GLY A 102 -7.61 -17.26 13.41
C GLY A 102 -7.27 -15.77 13.26
N PHE A 103 -6.64 -15.37 12.16
CA PHE A 103 -6.33 -13.98 11.86
C PHE A 103 -7.57 -13.31 11.23
N THR A 104 -8.45 -12.74 12.05
CA THR A 104 -9.76 -12.20 11.63
C THR A 104 -9.74 -10.70 11.30
N ASP A 105 -8.65 -10.04 11.54
CA ASP A 105 -8.45 -8.60 11.44
C ASP A 105 -7.68 -8.17 10.18
N MET A 106 -7.46 -9.10 9.25
CA MET A 106 -6.71 -8.90 8.00
C MET A 106 -7.54 -9.22 6.78
N GLU A 107 -7.39 -8.41 5.73
CA GLU A 107 -8.01 -8.63 4.43
C GLU A 107 -7.02 -8.31 3.29
N PHE A 108 -7.17 -9.02 2.16
CA PHE A 108 -6.29 -8.82 1.01
C PHE A 108 -6.92 -7.89 -0.03
N VAL A 109 -6.15 -6.87 -0.43
CA VAL A 109 -6.47 -5.94 -1.52
C VAL A 109 -5.77 -6.41 -2.80
N ARG A 110 -6.59 -6.83 -3.78
CA ARG A 110 -6.12 -7.26 -5.11
C ARG A 110 -7.20 -7.04 -6.15
N THR A 111 -7.29 -5.85 -6.70
CA THR A 111 -8.30 -5.45 -7.68
C THR A 111 -9.77 -5.51 -7.20
N ASN A 112 -9.99 -5.82 -5.94
CA ASN A 112 -11.26 -5.68 -5.23
C ASN A 112 -11.35 -4.31 -4.57
N VAL A 113 -12.55 -3.95 -4.13
CA VAL A 113 -12.79 -2.74 -3.33
C VAL A 113 -13.23 -3.14 -1.94
N ILE A 114 -12.61 -2.53 -0.94
CA ILE A 114 -12.93 -2.72 0.47
C ILE A 114 -13.42 -1.38 1.04
N PRO A 115 -14.65 -1.29 1.54
CA PRO A 115 -15.14 -0.09 2.19
C PRO A 115 -14.48 0.07 3.58
N VAL A 116 -14.06 1.29 3.88
CA VAL A 116 -13.46 1.68 5.16
C VAL A 116 -13.99 3.06 5.53
N GLU A 117 -14.92 3.13 6.47
CA GLU A 117 -15.55 4.39 6.90
C GLU A 117 -16.08 5.23 5.73
N ASP A 118 -15.56 6.46 5.61
CA ASP A 118 -15.83 7.41 4.54
C ASP A 118 -14.87 7.28 3.34
N ALA A 119 -14.22 6.13 3.21
CA ALA A 119 -13.35 5.79 2.09
C ALA A 119 -13.71 4.44 1.45
N VAL A 120 -13.25 4.24 0.23
CA VAL A 120 -13.19 2.96 -0.46
C VAL A 120 -11.75 2.70 -0.89
N VAL A 121 -11.23 1.51 -0.60
CA VAL A 121 -9.84 1.16 -0.81
C VAL A 121 -9.72 0.07 -1.87
N THR A 122 -8.85 0.27 -2.84
CA THR A 122 -8.47 -0.74 -3.83
C THR A 122 -6.96 -0.76 -4.01
N GLY A 123 -6.45 -1.68 -4.81
CA GLY A 123 -5.03 -1.67 -5.11
C GLY A 123 -4.53 -2.84 -5.94
N THR A 124 -3.31 -2.67 -6.41
CA THR A 124 -2.51 -3.70 -7.08
C THR A 124 -1.03 -3.44 -6.84
N ARG A 125 -0.17 -4.40 -7.19
CA ARG A 125 1.28 -4.25 -6.98
C ARG A 125 1.88 -3.11 -7.78
N GLY A 126 1.39 -2.86 -8.99
CA GLY A 126 2.07 -1.99 -9.95
C GLY A 126 3.33 -2.64 -10.55
N TRP A 127 4.14 -1.85 -11.20
CA TRP A 127 5.42 -2.24 -11.78
C TRP A 127 6.37 -1.07 -11.84
N MET A 128 7.69 -1.37 -11.91
CA MET A 128 8.72 -0.33 -11.95
C MET A 128 8.53 0.63 -13.13
N ILE A 129 8.85 1.90 -12.88
CA ILE A 129 8.99 2.91 -13.91
C ILE A 129 10.32 2.65 -14.60
N GLU A 130 10.28 1.97 -15.71
CA GLU A 130 11.43 1.84 -16.57
C GLU A 130 11.31 2.85 -17.71
N THR A 131 12.45 3.27 -18.29
CA THR A 131 12.43 4.06 -19.52
C THR A 131 11.70 3.27 -20.62
N LYS A 132 11.12 3.96 -21.60
CA LYS A 132 10.45 3.29 -22.73
C LYS A 132 11.30 2.18 -23.35
N GLU A 133 12.61 2.36 -23.36
CA GLU A 133 13.59 1.41 -23.94
C GLU A 133 13.69 0.11 -23.13
N SER A 134 13.57 0.17 -21.80
CA SER A 134 13.60 -1.02 -20.95
C SER A 134 12.29 -1.80 -20.94
N ILE A 135 11.16 -1.13 -21.24
CA ILE A 135 9.86 -1.77 -21.38
C ILE A 135 9.76 -2.53 -22.72
N GLU A 136 10.40 -2.05 -23.80
CA GLU A 136 10.25 -2.60 -25.14
C GLU A 136 10.90 -3.98 -25.35
N GLY A 137 11.74 -4.43 -24.44
CA GLY A 137 12.41 -5.74 -24.51
C GLY A 137 11.85 -6.75 -23.53
N SER A 138 10.97 -7.69 -23.93
CA SER A 138 10.79 -8.93 -23.18
C SER A 138 9.61 -9.09 -22.18
N GLU A 139 9.86 -9.86 -21.10
CA GLU A 139 8.88 -10.20 -20.05
C GLU A 139 8.34 -9.00 -19.29
N ASN A 140 9.14 -7.93 -19.13
CA ASN A 140 8.74 -6.70 -18.46
C ASN A 140 7.54 -6.04 -19.15
N LYS A 141 7.49 -6.03 -20.48
CA LYS A 141 6.36 -5.48 -21.23
C LYS A 141 5.05 -6.23 -20.93
N LYS A 142 5.10 -7.56 -20.86
CA LYS A 142 3.91 -8.37 -20.54
C LYS A 142 3.42 -8.12 -19.11
N ILE A 143 4.36 -7.94 -18.17
CA ILE A 143 4.00 -7.64 -16.78
C ILE A 143 3.41 -6.24 -16.69
N TYR A 144 4.03 -5.24 -17.34
CA TYR A 144 3.57 -3.87 -17.39
C TYR A 144 2.14 -3.75 -17.94
N GLU A 145 1.87 -4.35 -19.12
CA GLU A 145 0.55 -4.34 -19.73
C GLU A 145 -0.51 -5.04 -18.85
N ARG A 146 -0.12 -6.11 -18.17
CA ARG A 146 -1.00 -6.78 -17.22
C ARG A 146 -1.31 -5.92 -15.99
N GLU A 147 -0.34 -5.14 -15.49
CA GLU A 147 -0.58 -4.21 -14.38
C GLU A 147 -1.45 -3.03 -14.81
N LYS A 148 -1.33 -2.53 -16.05
CA LYS A 148 -2.27 -1.55 -16.61
C LYS A 148 -3.72 -2.05 -16.58
N LEU A 149 -3.93 -3.29 -17.01
CA LEU A 149 -5.26 -3.90 -16.96
C LEU A 149 -5.78 -4.01 -15.53
N ARG A 150 -4.92 -4.36 -14.56
CA ARG A 150 -5.29 -4.43 -13.15
C ARG A 150 -5.64 -3.06 -12.58
N ILE A 151 -4.87 -2.02 -12.91
CA ILE A 151 -5.18 -0.65 -12.48
C ILE A 151 -6.53 -0.22 -13.04
N LYS A 152 -6.79 -0.52 -14.33
CA LYS A 152 -8.11 -0.27 -14.91
C LYS A 152 -9.22 -1.00 -14.14
N MET A 153 -9.05 -2.29 -13.83
CA MET A 153 -10.01 -3.05 -13.04
C MET A 153 -10.24 -2.44 -11.65
N CYS A 154 -9.19 -1.96 -10.99
CA CYS A 154 -9.29 -1.27 -9.70
C CYS A 154 -10.14 0.00 -9.81
N ILE A 155 -9.88 0.82 -10.84
CA ILE A 155 -10.61 2.07 -11.08
C ILE A 155 -12.08 1.79 -11.40
N ASP A 156 -12.34 0.84 -12.29
CA ASP A 156 -13.71 0.42 -12.65
C ASP A 156 -14.46 -0.03 -11.39
N ALA A 157 -13.82 -0.83 -10.53
CA ALA A 157 -14.42 -1.31 -9.28
C ALA A 157 -14.65 -0.19 -8.25
N LEU A 158 -13.75 0.81 -8.14
CA LEU A 158 -13.98 1.99 -7.29
C LEU A 158 -15.22 2.75 -7.74
N ASN A 159 -15.32 3.03 -9.05
CA ASN A 159 -16.43 3.79 -9.63
C ASN A 159 -17.75 3.01 -9.56
N GLU A 160 -17.71 1.68 -9.59
CA GLU A 160 -18.91 0.85 -9.36
C GLU A 160 -19.33 0.86 -7.88
N ALA A 161 -18.37 0.82 -6.95
CA ALA A 161 -18.65 0.81 -5.51
C ALA A 161 -19.12 2.16 -4.96
N ASP A 162 -18.69 3.27 -5.58
CA ASP A 162 -19.03 4.64 -5.19
C ASP A 162 -19.23 5.54 -6.43
N PRO A 163 -20.31 5.33 -7.21
CA PRO A 163 -20.53 6.03 -8.47
C PRO A 163 -20.75 7.54 -8.32
N GLU A 164 -21.19 7.99 -7.15
CA GLU A 164 -21.39 9.41 -6.84
C GLU A 164 -20.14 10.08 -6.27
N HIS A 165 -19.04 9.32 -6.12
CA HIS A 165 -17.79 9.77 -5.49
C HIS A 165 -18.05 10.46 -4.13
N ALA A 166 -18.93 9.84 -3.32
CA ALA A 166 -19.30 10.35 -2.01
C ALA A 166 -18.25 10.07 -0.94
N LYS A 167 -17.37 9.11 -1.22
CA LYS A 167 -16.28 8.65 -0.34
C LYS A 167 -14.91 9.00 -0.92
N LYS A 168 -13.87 8.90 -0.09
CA LYS A 168 -12.50 9.02 -0.58
C LYS A 168 -12.05 7.74 -1.28
N HIS A 169 -11.58 7.87 -2.51
CA HIS A 169 -11.01 6.78 -3.29
C HIS A 169 -9.52 6.65 -2.97
N ILE A 170 -9.15 5.60 -2.23
CA ILE A 170 -7.77 5.32 -1.83
C ILE A 170 -7.21 4.17 -2.67
N PHE A 171 -6.05 4.40 -3.28
CA PHE A 171 -5.35 3.40 -4.09
C PHE A 171 -4.06 2.94 -3.40
N MET A 172 -3.93 1.66 -3.16
CA MET A 172 -2.71 1.02 -2.67
C MET A 172 -1.91 0.48 -3.86
N ILE A 173 -0.69 0.96 -4.04
CA ILE A 173 0.24 0.45 -5.06
C ILE A 173 1.62 0.27 -4.44
N HIS A 174 2.34 -0.81 -4.76
CA HIS A 174 3.64 -1.02 -4.13
C HIS A 174 4.74 -0.19 -4.81
N TYR A 175 4.84 -0.27 -6.15
CA TYR A 175 5.83 0.49 -6.89
C TYR A 175 5.46 1.98 -7.01
N PRO A 176 6.45 2.92 -6.92
CA PRO A 176 6.19 4.34 -7.01
C PRO A 176 5.51 4.72 -8.34
N PRO A 177 4.34 5.37 -8.32
CA PRO A 177 3.67 5.81 -9.56
C PRO A 177 4.18 7.16 -10.06
N VAL A 178 4.91 7.91 -9.23
CA VAL A 178 5.45 9.24 -9.52
C VAL A 178 6.85 9.35 -8.93
N THR A 179 7.79 9.96 -9.66
CA THR A 179 9.14 10.24 -9.17
C THR A 179 9.22 11.60 -8.44
N ALA A 180 10.30 11.81 -7.65
CA ALA A 180 10.59 13.11 -7.03
C ALA A 180 10.71 14.26 -8.06
N LYS A 181 11.02 13.96 -9.31
CA LYS A 181 11.06 14.94 -10.43
C LYS A 181 9.67 15.20 -11.01
N LYS A 182 8.61 14.64 -10.43
CA LYS A 182 7.23 14.69 -10.93
C LYS A 182 7.05 14.06 -12.32
N ASP A 183 7.86 13.04 -12.63
CA ASP A 183 7.63 12.24 -13.82
C ASP A 183 6.47 11.28 -13.53
N PHE A 184 5.36 11.49 -14.20
CA PHE A 184 4.13 10.68 -14.05
C PHE A 184 4.21 9.46 -14.94
N THR A 185 4.05 8.30 -14.32
CA THR A 185 3.83 7.08 -15.08
C THR A 185 2.46 7.08 -15.75
N GLU A 186 2.28 6.17 -16.68
CA GLU A 186 0.95 5.88 -17.22
C GLU A 186 -0.03 5.45 -16.11
N PHE A 187 0.45 4.70 -15.10
CA PHE A 187 -0.35 4.30 -13.94
C PHE A 187 -0.89 5.49 -13.16
N ALA A 188 -0.04 6.49 -12.86
CA ALA A 188 -0.46 7.71 -12.18
C ALA A 188 -1.48 8.51 -13.00
N ARG A 189 -1.33 8.54 -14.34
CA ARG A 189 -2.32 9.19 -15.22
C ARG A 189 -3.66 8.48 -15.18
N MET A 190 -3.66 7.13 -15.29
CA MET A 190 -4.87 6.34 -15.19
C MET A 190 -5.60 6.55 -13.86
N MET A 191 -4.87 6.58 -12.74
CA MET A 191 -5.45 6.86 -11.42
C MET A 191 -6.08 8.26 -11.35
N ALA A 192 -5.41 9.28 -11.88
CA ALA A 192 -5.94 10.65 -11.89
C ALA A 192 -7.22 10.78 -12.75
N GLU A 193 -7.22 10.17 -13.94
CA GLU A 193 -8.39 10.13 -14.82
C GLU A 193 -9.53 9.30 -14.23
N GLY A 194 -9.21 8.31 -13.39
CA GLY A 194 -10.14 7.42 -12.72
C GLY A 194 -10.70 7.92 -11.39
N GLY A 195 -10.36 9.15 -10.96
CA GLY A 195 -10.93 9.75 -9.76
C GLY A 195 -10.33 9.23 -8.45
N VAL A 196 -9.06 8.79 -8.45
CA VAL A 196 -8.36 8.47 -7.21
C VAL A 196 -8.00 9.73 -6.44
N ASP A 197 -8.32 9.79 -5.15
CA ASP A 197 -8.01 10.94 -4.28
C ASP A 197 -6.65 10.80 -3.58
N ILE A 198 -6.35 9.57 -3.10
CA ILE A 198 -5.15 9.29 -2.32
C ILE A 198 -4.47 8.04 -2.90
N CYS A 199 -3.17 8.13 -3.11
CA CYS A 199 -2.34 7.00 -3.50
C CYS A 199 -1.25 6.78 -2.47
N VAL A 200 -1.26 5.62 -1.81
CA VAL A 200 -0.21 5.18 -0.87
C VAL A 200 0.67 4.14 -1.53
N TYR A 201 1.98 4.27 -1.36
CA TYR A 201 2.94 3.37 -1.99
C TYR A 201 4.19 3.14 -1.13
N GLY A 202 4.98 2.13 -1.50
CA GLY A 202 6.18 1.70 -0.78
C GLY A 202 7.40 1.57 -1.68
N HIS A 203 8.13 0.46 -1.51
CA HIS A 203 9.24 0.00 -2.34
C HIS A 203 10.56 0.75 -2.18
N LEU A 204 10.56 2.03 -1.83
CA LEU A 204 11.77 2.85 -1.77
C LEU A 204 12.35 2.87 -0.36
N HIS A 205 13.60 2.41 -0.24
CA HIS A 205 14.34 2.32 1.03
C HIS A 205 15.65 3.09 1.01
N GLY A 206 16.14 3.48 2.19
CA GLY A 206 17.43 4.09 2.38
C GLY A 206 17.66 5.30 1.45
N ASN A 207 18.68 5.24 0.60
CA ASN A 207 18.94 6.31 -0.37
C ASN A 207 17.87 6.44 -1.45
N GLY A 208 17.12 5.39 -1.74
CA GLY A 208 16.03 5.37 -2.72
C GLY A 208 14.84 6.24 -2.31
N ILE A 209 14.64 6.49 -1.00
CA ILE A 209 13.56 7.35 -0.48
C ILE A 209 13.55 8.73 -1.16
N ARG A 210 14.72 9.26 -1.50
CA ARG A 210 14.86 10.56 -2.18
C ARG A 210 14.27 10.60 -3.58
N ALA A 211 14.03 9.45 -4.20
CA ALA A 211 13.38 9.34 -5.50
C ALA A 211 11.83 9.30 -5.38
N GLY A 212 11.31 9.14 -4.18
CA GLY A 212 9.87 9.16 -3.91
C GLY A 212 9.28 10.57 -3.94
N TYR A 213 8.00 10.64 -4.23
CA TYR A 213 7.23 11.87 -4.25
C TYR A 213 6.18 11.86 -3.13
N ASN A 214 6.21 12.87 -2.27
CA ASN A 214 5.17 13.13 -1.28
C ASN A 214 4.53 14.49 -1.59
N GLY A 215 3.22 14.53 -1.81
CA GLY A 215 2.51 15.78 -2.11
C GLY A 215 1.26 15.55 -2.94
N VAL A 216 0.64 16.66 -3.35
CA VAL A 216 -0.56 16.63 -4.19
C VAL A 216 -0.18 17.01 -5.62
N GLU A 217 -0.61 16.18 -6.55
CA GLU A 217 -0.41 16.44 -7.98
C GLU A 217 -1.56 15.82 -8.78
N ARG A 218 -2.08 16.55 -9.77
CA ARG A 218 -3.23 16.14 -10.59
C ARG A 218 -4.46 15.68 -9.78
N GLY A 219 -4.70 16.32 -8.64
CA GLY A 219 -5.81 15.99 -7.75
C GLY A 219 -5.57 14.81 -6.81
N ILE A 220 -4.48 14.07 -6.97
CA ILE A 220 -4.15 12.93 -6.11
C ILE A 220 -3.12 13.34 -5.06
N ARG A 221 -3.38 13.00 -3.80
CA ARG A 221 -2.36 13.02 -2.73
C ARG A 221 -1.55 11.73 -2.78
N TYR A 222 -0.26 11.84 -3.09
CA TYR A 222 0.69 10.73 -3.06
C TYR A 222 1.43 10.70 -1.73
N ALA A 223 1.57 9.52 -1.14
CA ALA A 223 2.33 9.30 0.08
C ALA A 223 3.23 8.06 -0.02
N LEU A 224 4.54 8.26 0.12
CA LEU A 224 5.49 7.18 0.33
C LEU A 224 5.37 6.70 1.77
N THR A 225 5.08 5.42 1.94
CA THR A 225 4.77 4.83 3.24
C THR A 225 5.73 3.70 3.64
N SER A 226 6.88 3.57 2.96
CA SER A 226 7.94 2.63 3.37
C SER A 226 8.32 2.88 4.83
N CYS A 227 8.37 1.84 5.64
CA CYS A 227 8.51 1.95 7.09
C CYS A 227 9.76 2.73 7.53
N ASP A 228 10.90 2.54 6.87
CA ASP A 228 12.13 3.29 7.18
C ASP A 228 12.03 4.77 6.79
N SER A 229 11.22 5.14 5.79
CA SER A 229 10.94 6.53 5.43
C SER A 229 10.11 7.27 6.50
N LEU A 230 9.33 6.52 7.27
CA LEU A 230 8.43 7.00 8.32
C LEU A 230 8.96 6.75 9.74
N ASN A 231 10.24 6.40 9.88
CA ASN A 231 10.83 6.00 11.16
C ASN A 231 10.02 4.89 11.85
N PHE A 232 9.45 3.96 11.07
CA PHE A 232 8.64 2.82 11.52
C PHE A 232 7.33 3.20 12.23
N ARG A 233 6.78 4.38 11.95
CA ARG A 233 5.51 4.85 12.51
C ARG A 233 4.44 4.89 11.43
N PRO A 234 3.25 4.30 11.66
CA PRO A 234 2.13 4.42 10.73
C PRO A 234 1.76 5.88 10.44
N LEU A 235 1.62 6.21 9.16
CA LEU A 235 1.25 7.54 8.67
C LEU A 235 -0.27 7.69 8.69
N LEU A 236 -0.78 8.69 9.42
CA LEU A 236 -2.19 9.05 9.38
C LEU A 236 -2.55 9.65 8.01
N LEU A 237 -3.57 9.08 7.36
CA LEU A 237 -4.14 9.63 6.14
C LEU A 237 -5.25 10.60 6.50
N GLU A 238 -4.94 11.90 6.45
CA GLU A 238 -5.90 12.97 6.73
C GLU A 238 -6.45 13.54 5.44
N TRP A 239 -7.74 13.84 5.43
CA TRP A 239 -8.40 14.65 4.40
C TRP A 239 -9.51 15.50 5.03
N GLU A 240 -9.78 16.63 4.45
CA GLU A 240 -10.95 17.42 4.84
C GLU A 240 -12.20 16.70 4.33
N ASN A 241 -13.12 16.36 5.24
CA ASN A 241 -14.45 15.90 4.86
C ASN A 241 -15.13 17.04 4.10
N GLY A 242 -15.53 16.78 2.87
CA GLY A 242 -16.08 17.77 1.97
C GLY A 242 -17.29 18.51 2.54
N GLY A 243 -17.02 19.56 3.30
CA GLY A 243 -17.93 20.66 3.51
C GLY A 243 -17.95 21.46 2.20
N SER A 244 -19.13 21.65 1.64
CA SER A 244 -19.43 22.44 0.46
C SER A 244 -18.48 23.65 0.31
N SER A 245 -17.71 23.67 -0.80
CA SER A 245 -16.99 24.87 -1.22
C SER A 245 -17.97 26.05 -1.22
N PRO A 246 -17.63 27.19 -0.59
CA PRO A 246 -18.43 28.38 -0.74
C PRO A 246 -18.40 28.82 -2.22
N ALA A 247 -19.58 28.93 -2.82
CA ALA A 247 -19.74 29.45 -4.15
C ALA A 247 -18.95 30.76 -4.26
N HIS A 248 -17.99 30.82 -5.18
CA HIS A 248 -17.37 32.06 -5.59
C HIS A 248 -18.46 32.97 -6.15
N SER A 249 -18.94 33.89 -5.32
CA SER A 249 -19.64 35.10 -5.76
C SER A 249 -18.60 36.01 -6.41
N SER A 250 -18.59 36.02 -7.71
CA SER A 250 -17.87 37.04 -8.49
C SER A 250 -18.59 38.39 -8.37
N PRO A 251 -17.83 39.49 -8.23
CA PRO A 251 -18.38 40.84 -8.28
C PRO A 251 -18.77 41.27 -9.67
#